data_5212deb8004a6fcb1e32129f60fc1c33
#
_entry.id   5212deb8004a6fcb1e32129f60fc1c33
#
_cell.length_a   1.000
_cell.length_b   1.000
_cell.length_c   1.000
_cell.angle_alpha   90.00
_cell.angle_beta   90.00
_cell.angle_gamma   90.00
#
_symmetry.space_group_name_H-M   'P 1'
#
loop_
_entity.id
_entity.type
_entity.pdbx_description
1 polymer ?
#
loop_
_entity_poly.entity_id
_entity_poly.type
_entity_poly.pdbx_seq_one_letter_code
_entity_poly.pdbx_strand_id
1 'polypeptide(L)'
;PYTTLFRSVESCDSLSIGAAVENMLLRATELGVGSLWIANTCFAYNELVQEIGTDDQLTGVVALGYGDEAPAPRPRKAWDDVVEYRS
;
A
#
# COMPACT_ATOMS: atom_id res chain seq x y z
N PRO A 1 13.80 7.41 -24.25
CA PRO A 1 12.71 7.77 -25.15
C PRO A 1 11.34 7.40 -24.63
N TYR A 2 10.46 6.96 -25.50
CA TYR A 2 9.06 6.71 -25.17
C TYR A 2 8.86 5.70 -24.04
N THR A 3 9.59 4.59 -24.08
CA THR A 3 9.47 3.53 -23.06
C THR A 3 9.86 4.02 -21.66
N THR A 4 10.91 4.83 -21.58
CA THR A 4 11.37 5.41 -20.32
C THR A 4 10.34 6.40 -19.76
N LEU A 5 9.77 7.23 -20.62
CA LEU A 5 8.74 8.19 -20.24
C LEU A 5 7.50 7.46 -19.72
N PHE A 6 7.10 6.39 -20.37
CA PHE A 6 5.97 5.58 -19.97
C PHE A 6 6.17 4.97 -18.57
N ARG A 7 7.36 4.42 -18.31
CA ARG A 7 7.71 3.89 -17.00
C ARG A 7 7.65 4.95 -15.91
N SER A 8 8.12 6.17 -16.22
CA SER A 8 8.07 7.28 -15.26
C SER A 8 6.64 7.61 -14.87
N VAL A 9 5.72 7.62 -15.83
CA VAL A 9 4.29 7.85 -15.57
C VAL A 9 3.72 6.75 -14.68
N GLU A 10 4.00 5.49 -14.97
CA GLU A 10 3.55 4.36 -14.13
C GLU A 10 4.06 4.48 -12.70
N SER A 11 5.34 4.84 -12.52
CA SER A 11 5.93 5.01 -11.19
C SER A 11 5.25 6.14 -10.42
N CYS A 12 4.97 7.27 -11.09
CA CYS A 12 4.25 8.39 -10.46
C CYS A 12 2.85 7.99 -10.05
N ASP A 13 2.14 7.25 -10.90
CA ASP A 13 0.79 6.78 -10.60
C ASP A 13 0.80 5.82 -9.41
N SER A 14 1.76 4.91 -9.35
CA SER A 14 1.90 3.96 -8.24
C SER A 14 2.17 4.68 -6.92
N LEU A 15 3.02 5.71 -6.94
CA LEU A 15 3.31 6.52 -5.75
C LEU A 15 2.07 7.29 -5.29
N SER A 16 1.31 7.83 -6.22
CA SER A 16 0.06 8.55 -5.93
C SER A 16 -0.99 7.63 -5.31
N ILE A 17 -1.11 6.43 -5.84
CA ILE A 17 -2.02 5.42 -5.30
C ILE A 17 -1.58 5.01 -3.89
N GLY A 18 -0.29 4.82 -3.67
CA GLY A 18 0.26 4.51 -2.36
C GLY A 18 -0.07 5.58 -1.33
N ALA A 19 0.05 6.85 -1.71
CA ALA A 19 -0.32 7.97 -0.83
C ALA A 19 -1.82 7.95 -0.51
N ALA A 20 -2.67 7.66 -1.49
CA ALA A 20 -4.11 7.55 -1.29
C ALA A 20 -4.46 6.41 -0.34
N VAL A 21 -3.79 5.27 -0.47
CA VAL A 21 -3.98 4.11 0.41
C VAL A 21 -3.60 4.47 1.84
N GLU A 22 -2.47 5.12 2.06
CA GLU A 22 -2.05 5.54 3.40
C GLU A 22 -3.06 6.49 4.03
N ASN A 23 -3.58 7.44 3.28
CA ASN A 23 -4.64 8.32 3.77
C ASN A 23 -5.89 7.55 4.16
N MET A 24 -6.23 6.51 3.40
CA MET A 24 -7.35 5.62 3.72
C MET A 24 -7.12 4.88 5.04
N LEU A 25 -5.90 4.36 5.26
CA LEU A 25 -5.54 3.66 6.49
C LEU A 25 -5.61 4.59 7.71
N LEU A 26 -5.12 5.82 7.57
CA LEU A 26 -5.20 6.83 8.64
C LEU A 26 -6.64 7.19 8.96
N ARG A 27 -7.47 7.35 7.94
CA ARG A 27 -8.89 7.65 8.15
C ARG A 27 -9.62 6.50 8.82
N ALA A 28 -9.31 5.27 8.44
CA ALA A 28 -9.87 4.08 9.07
C ALA A 28 -9.52 4.04 10.56
N THR A 29 -8.27 4.33 10.91
CA THR A 29 -7.82 4.40 12.29
C THR A 29 -8.59 5.47 13.08
N GLU A 30 -8.79 6.64 12.48
CA GLU A 30 -9.57 7.73 13.10
C GLU A 30 -11.00 7.30 13.38
N LEU A 31 -11.59 6.50 12.51
CA LEU A 31 -12.96 5.99 12.68
C LEU A 31 -13.05 4.75 13.57
N GLY A 32 -11.95 4.27 14.10
CA GLY A 32 -11.93 3.05 14.92
C GLY A 32 -12.05 1.77 14.12
N VAL A 33 -11.80 1.80 12.83
CA VAL A 33 -11.83 0.63 11.95
C VAL A 33 -10.42 0.08 11.79
N GLY A 34 -10.26 -1.23 12.03
CA GLY A 34 -8.99 -1.92 11.75
C GLY A 34 -8.75 -2.01 10.25
N SER A 35 -7.51 -1.85 9.85
CA SER A 35 -7.13 -1.92 8.44
C SER A 35 -5.79 -2.62 8.28
N LEU A 36 -5.61 -3.24 7.11
CA LEU A 36 -4.36 -3.90 6.75
C LEU A 36 -4.14 -3.75 5.25
N TRP A 37 -2.99 -3.18 4.88
CA TRP A 37 -2.55 -3.17 3.49
C TRP A 37 -1.85 -4.50 3.22
N ILE A 38 -2.46 -5.33 2.39
CA ILE A 38 -1.99 -6.68 2.14
C ILE A 38 -0.85 -6.65 1.13
N ALA A 39 0.36 -7.01 1.57
CA ALA A 39 1.56 -6.97 0.75
C ALA A 39 1.70 -8.16 -0.20
N ASN A 40 1.08 -9.29 0.12
CA ASN A 40 1.31 -10.56 -0.58
C ASN A 40 0.40 -10.78 -1.80
N THR A 41 -0.38 -9.79 -2.19
CA THR A 41 -1.28 -9.90 -3.34
C THR A 41 -0.56 -10.16 -4.65
N CYS A 42 0.73 -9.83 -4.75
CA CYS A 42 1.52 -10.10 -5.95
C CYS A 42 1.69 -11.59 -6.23
N PHE A 43 1.59 -12.46 -5.22
CA PHE A 43 1.71 -13.91 -5.40
C PHE A 43 0.42 -14.57 -5.90
N ALA A 44 -0.71 -13.88 -5.80
CA ALA A 44 -2.01 -14.39 -6.25
C ALA A 44 -2.69 -13.39 -7.20
N TYR A 45 -1.90 -12.65 -7.95
CA TYR A 45 -2.39 -11.54 -8.78
C TYR A 45 -3.44 -12.01 -9.79
N ASN A 46 -3.13 -13.06 -10.54
CA ASN A 46 -4.03 -13.55 -11.59
C ASN A 46 -5.34 -14.06 -11.03
N GLU A 47 -5.29 -14.78 -9.92
CA GLU A 47 -6.47 -15.31 -9.24
C GLU A 47 -7.35 -14.18 -8.70
N LEU A 48 -6.74 -13.15 -8.12
CA LEU A 48 -7.46 -11.99 -7.59
C LEU A 48 -8.13 -11.19 -8.69
N VAL A 49 -7.44 -10.93 -9.79
CA VAL A 49 -8.01 -10.21 -10.93
C VAL A 49 -9.18 -10.99 -11.53
N GLN A 50 -9.06 -12.30 -11.63
CA GLN A 50 -10.10 -13.17 -12.15
C GLN A 50 -11.34 -13.16 -11.25
N GLU A 51 -11.13 -13.22 -9.92
CA GLU A 51 -12.21 -13.20 -8.94
C GLU A 51 -12.96 -11.86 -8.95
N ILE A 52 -12.23 -10.76 -9.07
CA ILE A 52 -12.80 -9.41 -9.15
C ILE A 52 -13.53 -9.19 -10.48
N GLY A 53 -13.06 -9.83 -11.56
CA GLY A 53 -13.67 -9.74 -12.87
C GLY A 53 -13.47 -8.41 -13.57
N THR A 54 -12.28 -7.79 -13.42
CA THR A 54 -11.96 -6.52 -14.02
C THR A 54 -10.80 -6.64 -15.00
N ASP A 55 -10.78 -5.77 -16.01
CA ASP A 55 -9.64 -5.62 -16.93
C ASP A 55 -8.63 -4.59 -16.41
N ASP A 56 -8.95 -3.89 -15.34
CA ASP A 56 -8.07 -2.88 -14.75
C ASP A 56 -6.89 -3.54 -14.03
N GLN A 57 -5.80 -2.79 -13.91
CA GLN A 57 -4.64 -3.25 -13.17
C GLN A 57 -4.90 -3.22 -11.67
N LEU A 58 -4.70 -4.37 -11.01
CA LEU A 58 -4.78 -4.45 -9.56
C LEU A 58 -3.48 -3.91 -8.94
N THR A 59 -3.58 -2.84 -8.14
CA THR A 59 -2.42 -2.19 -7.53
C THR A 59 -2.18 -2.65 -6.10
N GLY A 60 -3.24 -3.01 -5.40
CA GLY A 60 -3.14 -3.46 -4.03
C GLY A 60 -4.49 -3.81 -3.45
N VAL A 61 -4.48 -4.36 -2.26
CA VAL A 61 -5.69 -4.76 -1.53
C VAL A 61 -5.58 -4.31 -0.08
N VAL A 62 -6.65 -3.74 0.43
CA VAL A 62 -6.77 -3.34 1.84
C VAL A 62 -7.91 -4.12 2.47
N ALA A 63 -7.64 -4.74 3.61
CA ALA A 63 -8.67 -5.38 4.42
C ALA A 63 -9.15 -4.40 5.49
N LEU A 64 -10.45 -4.27 5.67
CA LEU A 64 -11.06 -3.39 6.65
C LEU A 64 -12.00 -4.20 7.55
N GLY A 65 -12.01 -3.88 8.84
CA GLY A 65 -12.91 -4.54 9.78
C GLY A 65 -12.68 -4.09 11.21
N TYR A 66 -13.49 -4.59 12.11
CA TYR A 66 -13.30 -4.35 13.55
C TYR A 66 -12.43 -5.48 14.11
N GLY A 67 -11.29 -5.11 14.71
CA GLY A 67 -10.37 -6.07 15.27
C GLY A 67 -10.78 -6.54 16.66
N ASP A 68 -10.47 -7.80 16.99
CA ASP A 68 -10.66 -8.38 18.33
C ASP A 68 -9.36 -8.45 19.12
N GLU A 69 -8.25 -7.92 18.57
CA GLU A 69 -6.97 -7.86 19.27
C GLU A 69 -6.28 -6.54 18.99
N ALA A 70 -5.43 -6.14 19.93
CA ALA A 70 -4.63 -4.92 19.81
C ALA A 70 -3.18 -5.25 20.16
N PRO A 71 -2.43 -5.91 19.26
CA PRO A 71 -1.04 -6.27 19.53
C PRO A 71 -0.15 -5.05 19.69
N ALA A 72 0.94 -5.21 20.44
CA ALA A 72 1.90 -4.14 20.65
C ALA A 72 2.57 -3.79 19.30
N PRO A 73 2.90 -2.51 19.08
CA PRO A 73 3.61 -2.09 17.87
C PRO A 73 4.96 -2.82 17.76
N ARG A 74 5.32 -3.19 16.55
CA ARG A 74 6.65 -3.74 16.29
C ARG A 74 7.69 -2.62 16.37
N PRO A 75 8.90 -2.93 16.86
CA PRO A 75 9.96 -1.92 16.91
C PRO A 75 10.30 -1.40 15.51
N ARG A 76 10.75 -0.16 15.48
CA ARG A 76 11.23 0.49 14.27
C ARG A 76 12.73 0.73 14.38
N LYS A 77 13.41 0.79 13.25
CA LYS A 77 14.82 1.17 13.21
C LYS A 77 14.98 2.60 13.70
N ALA A 78 16.11 2.88 14.33
CA ALA A 78 16.41 4.24 14.75
C ALA A 78 16.46 5.17 13.54
N TRP A 79 16.09 6.43 13.74
CA TRP A 79 16.07 7.44 12.67
C TRP A 79 17.42 7.55 11.97
N ASP A 80 18.50 7.56 12.75
CA ASP A 80 19.86 7.71 12.22
C ASP A 80 20.30 6.50 11.36
N ASP A 81 19.68 5.34 11.57
CA ASP A 81 19.98 4.13 10.79
C ASP A 81 19.36 4.14 9.40
N VAL A 82 18.32 4.96 9.17
CA VAL A 82 17.55 4.95 7.93
C VAL A 82 17.56 6.27 7.19
N VAL A 83 17.97 7.36 7.83
CA VAL A 83 17.99 8.71 7.25
C VAL A 83 19.41 9.23 7.20
N GLU A 84 19.82 9.72 6.05
CA GLU A 84 21.11 10.37 5.84
C GLU A 84 20.84 11.79 5.33
N TYR A 85 21.43 12.77 6.03
CA TYR A 85 21.35 14.17 5.61
C TYR A 85 22.62 14.55 4.85
N ARG A 86 22.44 15.14 3.69
CA ARG A 86 23.54 15.61 2.85
C ARG A 86 23.44 17.11 2.66
N SER A 87 24.58 17.77 2.85
CA SER A 87 24.69 19.23 2.65
C SER A 87 25.23 19.57 1.27
#